data_1ada5cbd2440442fc74c21f6f9621f4f
#
_entry.id   1ada5cbd2440442fc74c21f6f9621f4f
#
_cell.length_a   1.000
_cell.length_b   1.000
_cell.length_c   1.000
_cell.angle_alpha   90.00
_cell.angle_beta   90.00
_cell.angle_gamma   90.00
#
_symmetry.space_group_name_H-M   'P 1'
#
loop_
_entity.id
_entity.type
_entity.pdbx_description
1 polymer ?
#
loop_
_entity_poly.entity_id
_entity_poly.type
_entity_poly.pdbx_seq_one_letter_code
_entity_poly.pdbx_strand_id
1 'polypeptide(L)'
;MARSAFKRALLDDGSKAVSALGHESRVGDHLVAIENTPTRHNMVVCTLCSCYPWEVLGLPPVWYKSAPYRSRAVKDPRGVLADFGVELPVNTEIRVWDSTAETRFLVLPMRPAGTEGWSEERLAQLVTRDAMIGTGLAKRPEEVA
;
A
#
# COMPACT_ATOMS: atom_id res chain seq x y z
N MET A 1 -6.80 20.15 5.90
CA MET A 1 -7.90 19.78 6.80
C MET A 1 -8.65 18.56 6.30
N ALA A 2 -9.28 18.61 5.12
CA ALA A 2 -10.03 17.47 4.57
C ALA A 2 -9.17 16.22 4.39
N ARG A 3 -7.93 16.39 3.93
CA ARG A 3 -6.96 15.31 3.72
C ARG A 3 -6.62 14.58 5.01
N SER A 4 -6.39 15.33 6.11
CA SER A 4 -6.09 14.74 7.41
C SER A 4 -7.29 13.98 7.98
N ALA A 5 -8.50 14.50 7.79
CA ALA A 5 -9.73 13.85 8.22
C ALA A 5 -9.98 12.56 7.45
N PHE A 6 -9.79 12.57 6.12
CA PHE A 6 -9.94 11.38 5.29
C PHE A 6 -8.90 10.31 5.65
N LYS A 7 -7.63 10.70 5.83
CA LYS A 7 -6.58 9.78 6.24
C LYS A 7 -6.92 9.09 7.57
N ARG A 8 -7.40 9.85 8.56
CA ARG A 8 -7.81 9.29 9.85
C ARG A 8 -8.98 8.33 9.70
N ALA A 9 -9.97 8.69 8.89
CA ALA A 9 -11.11 7.81 8.61
C ALA A 9 -10.66 6.53 7.93
N LEU A 10 -9.73 6.61 6.99
CA LEU A 10 -9.19 5.47 6.26
C LEU A 10 -8.43 4.52 7.19
N LEU A 11 -7.66 5.05 8.13
CA LEU A 11 -6.92 4.24 9.11
C LEU A 11 -7.84 3.64 10.17
N ASP A 12 -8.98 4.29 10.47
CA ASP A 12 -9.95 3.80 11.44
C ASP A 12 -10.84 2.71 10.84
N ASP A 13 -11.43 2.97 9.68
CA ASP A 13 -12.25 2.01 8.94
C ASP A 13 -12.10 2.25 7.44
N GLY A 14 -11.21 1.47 6.82
CA GLY A 14 -10.90 1.60 5.41
C GLY A 14 -12.11 1.39 4.50
N SER A 15 -12.92 0.38 4.78
CA SER A 15 -14.11 0.08 3.99
C SER A 15 -15.11 1.23 3.99
N LYS A 16 -15.37 1.77 5.17
CA LYS A 16 -16.29 2.90 5.33
C LYS A 16 -15.76 4.16 4.65
N ALA A 17 -14.47 4.43 4.79
CA ALA A 17 -13.85 5.61 4.20
C ALA A 17 -13.90 5.60 2.66
N VAL A 18 -13.59 4.44 2.03
CA VAL A 18 -13.64 4.32 0.57
C VAL A 18 -15.07 4.27 0.05
N SER A 19 -16.01 3.73 0.82
CA SER A 19 -17.43 3.76 0.45
C SER A 19 -17.94 5.20 0.34
N ALA A 20 -17.47 6.09 1.21
CA ALA A 20 -17.82 7.51 1.15
C ALA A 20 -17.34 8.18 -0.15
N LEU A 21 -16.36 7.59 -0.85
CA LEU A 21 -15.88 8.06 -2.15
C LEU A 21 -16.54 7.33 -3.33
N GLY A 22 -17.52 6.45 -3.07
CA GLY A 22 -18.21 5.70 -4.10
C GLY A 22 -17.58 4.36 -4.45
N HIS A 23 -16.57 3.91 -3.70
CA HIS A 23 -15.96 2.59 -3.88
C HIS A 23 -16.64 1.59 -2.96
N GLU A 24 -17.50 0.74 -3.52
CA GLU A 24 -18.20 -0.26 -2.74
C GLU A 24 -17.36 -1.53 -2.64
N SER A 25 -17.16 -2.02 -1.42
CA SER A 25 -16.60 -3.34 -1.19
C SER A 25 -17.68 -4.39 -1.26
N ARG A 26 -17.30 -5.64 -1.56
CA ARG A 26 -18.23 -6.76 -1.51
C ARG A 26 -18.71 -6.95 -0.08
N VAL A 27 -19.93 -7.46 0.04
CA VAL A 27 -20.50 -7.79 1.35
C VAL A 27 -19.57 -8.75 2.10
N GLY A 28 -19.14 -8.35 3.30
CA GLY A 28 -18.26 -9.16 4.14
C GLY A 28 -16.77 -8.86 3.99
N ASP A 29 -16.36 -8.10 2.96
CA ASP A 29 -14.96 -7.73 2.78
C ASP A 29 -14.62 -6.49 3.62
N HIS A 30 -13.48 -6.51 4.27
CA HIS A 30 -12.96 -5.37 5.03
C HIS A 30 -11.67 -4.87 4.40
N LEU A 31 -11.59 -3.56 4.20
CA LEU A 31 -10.36 -2.90 3.77
C LEU A 31 -9.69 -2.29 5.00
N VAL A 32 -8.42 -2.66 5.22
CA VAL A 32 -7.61 -2.14 6.31
C VAL A 32 -6.43 -1.38 5.72
N ALA A 33 -6.33 -0.09 6.01
CA ALA A 33 -5.20 0.72 5.59
C ALA A 33 -4.11 0.69 6.66
N ILE A 34 -2.85 0.54 6.20
CA ILE A 34 -1.69 0.44 7.07
C ILE A 34 -0.69 1.51 6.66
N GLU A 35 -0.26 2.33 7.61
CA GLU A 35 0.61 3.45 7.32
C GLU A 35 2.09 3.08 7.48
N ASN A 36 2.89 3.41 6.46
CA ASN A 36 4.34 3.34 6.56
C ASN A 36 4.85 4.50 7.42
N THR A 37 5.88 4.21 8.21
CA THR A 37 6.56 5.19 9.06
C THR A 37 8.07 5.10 8.79
N PRO A 38 8.88 6.03 9.29
CA PRO A 38 10.34 5.93 9.14
C PRO A 38 10.94 4.66 9.74
N THR A 39 10.28 4.04 10.71
CA THR A 39 10.77 2.85 11.40
C THR A 39 10.08 1.56 10.97
N ARG A 40 8.98 1.64 10.21
CA ARG A 40 8.23 0.47 9.75
C ARG A 40 7.78 0.64 8.31
N HIS A 41 8.12 -0.35 7.50
CA HIS A 41 7.62 -0.48 6.14
C HIS A 41 6.67 -1.67 6.05
N ASN A 42 5.50 -1.46 5.48
CA ASN A 42 4.48 -2.50 5.34
C ASN A 42 4.46 -3.03 3.91
N MET A 43 4.23 -4.34 3.79
CA MET A 43 4.12 -5.01 2.50
C MET A 43 2.95 -5.98 2.55
N VAL A 44 2.19 -6.06 1.47
CA VAL A 44 0.98 -6.88 1.40
C VAL A 44 1.19 -8.08 0.49
N VAL A 45 0.70 -9.23 0.91
CA VAL A 45 0.71 -10.47 0.15
C VAL A 45 -0.61 -11.21 0.39
N CYS A 46 -0.94 -12.14 -0.47
CA CYS A 46 -1.94 -13.17 -0.16
C CYS A 46 -1.29 -14.54 -0.37
N THR A 47 -1.05 -15.26 0.73
CA THR A 47 -0.35 -16.56 0.66
C THR A 47 -1.25 -17.69 0.17
N LEU A 48 -2.58 -17.54 0.30
CA LEU A 48 -3.53 -18.59 -0.06
C LEU A 48 -4.02 -18.49 -1.50
N CYS A 49 -4.22 -17.28 -1.99
CA CYS A 49 -4.81 -17.07 -3.31
C CYS A 49 -4.28 -15.77 -3.94
N SER A 50 -5.17 -14.81 -4.19
CA SER A 50 -4.81 -13.54 -4.81
C SER A 50 -5.65 -12.40 -4.29
N CYS A 51 -6.02 -12.43 -3.00
CA CYS A 51 -6.84 -11.40 -2.37
C CYS A 51 -6.14 -10.05 -2.41
N TYR A 52 -6.84 -9.04 -2.93
CA TYR A 52 -6.28 -7.76 -3.32
C TYR A 52 -7.38 -6.70 -3.26
N PRO A 53 -7.09 -5.47 -2.84
CA PRO A 53 -8.11 -4.41 -2.78
C PRO A 53 -8.40 -3.85 -4.17
N TRP A 54 -8.94 -4.66 -5.06
CA TRP A 54 -9.15 -4.31 -6.47
C TRP A 54 -10.16 -3.18 -6.67
N GLU A 55 -11.07 -2.96 -5.72
CA GLU A 55 -12.01 -1.83 -5.77
C GLU A 55 -11.29 -0.48 -5.77
N VAL A 56 -10.12 -0.42 -5.13
CA VAL A 56 -9.31 0.79 -5.03
C VAL A 56 -8.16 0.79 -6.03
N LEU A 57 -7.47 -0.34 -6.17
CA LEU A 57 -6.23 -0.45 -6.96
C LEU A 57 -6.42 -1.00 -8.37
N GLY A 58 -7.64 -1.43 -8.72
CA GLY A 58 -7.89 -2.10 -10.00
C GLY A 58 -7.36 -3.52 -10.01
N LEU A 59 -6.99 -4.02 -11.19
CA LEU A 59 -6.51 -5.39 -11.33
C LEU A 59 -5.13 -5.56 -10.67
N PRO A 60 -4.90 -6.70 -10.00
CA PRO A 60 -3.58 -6.96 -9.41
C PRO A 60 -2.54 -7.18 -10.50
N PRO A 61 -1.27 -6.82 -10.22
CA PRO A 61 -0.18 -7.16 -11.12
C PRO A 61 0.00 -8.68 -11.22
N VAL A 62 0.51 -9.14 -12.36
CA VAL A 62 0.68 -10.58 -12.61
C VAL A 62 1.56 -11.24 -11.54
N TRP A 63 2.65 -10.57 -11.12
CA TRP A 63 3.57 -11.12 -10.13
C TRP A 63 2.94 -11.29 -8.75
N TYR A 64 1.90 -10.52 -8.41
CA TYR A 64 1.23 -10.61 -7.11
C TYR A 64 0.63 -11.99 -6.87
N LYS A 65 0.15 -12.63 -7.92
CA LYS A 65 -0.45 -13.97 -7.85
C LYS A 65 0.58 -15.09 -7.94
N SER A 66 1.82 -14.76 -8.30
CA SER A 66 2.86 -15.78 -8.55
C SER A 66 3.25 -16.50 -7.26
N ALA A 67 3.52 -17.81 -7.37
CA ALA A 67 3.99 -18.60 -6.24
C ALA A 67 5.31 -18.08 -5.66
N PRO A 68 6.30 -17.67 -6.47
CA PRO A 68 7.53 -17.10 -5.94
C PRO A 68 7.30 -15.85 -5.05
N TYR A 69 6.48 -14.91 -5.50
CA TYR A 69 6.19 -13.73 -4.69
C TYR A 69 5.49 -14.11 -3.39
N ARG A 70 4.45 -14.93 -3.47
CA ARG A 70 3.64 -15.33 -2.32
C ARG A 70 4.47 -16.05 -1.26
N SER A 71 5.44 -16.84 -1.67
CA SER A 71 6.34 -17.55 -0.77
C SER A 71 7.45 -16.64 -0.24
N ARG A 72 8.17 -15.94 -1.11
CA ARG A 72 9.32 -15.11 -0.73
C ARG A 72 8.92 -13.91 0.11
N ALA A 73 7.76 -13.32 -0.14
CA ALA A 73 7.31 -12.15 0.62
C ALA A 73 7.25 -12.44 2.11
N VAL A 74 6.90 -13.65 2.49
CA VAL A 74 6.83 -14.07 3.90
C VAL A 74 8.21 -14.45 4.43
N LYS A 75 9.01 -15.18 3.64
CA LYS A 75 10.30 -15.72 4.08
C LYS A 75 11.41 -14.68 4.04
N ASP A 76 11.43 -13.84 3.02
CA ASP A 76 12.51 -12.87 2.78
C ASP A 76 11.94 -11.58 2.17
N PRO A 77 11.13 -10.82 2.92
CA PRO A 77 10.51 -9.60 2.39
C PRO A 77 11.55 -8.56 1.98
N ARG A 78 12.66 -8.44 2.71
CA ARG A 78 13.71 -7.48 2.39
C ARG A 78 14.39 -7.82 1.06
N GLY A 79 14.61 -9.08 0.76
CA GLY A 79 15.13 -9.53 -0.53
C GLY A 79 14.16 -9.27 -1.67
N VAL A 80 12.86 -9.48 -1.45
CA VAL A 80 11.83 -9.16 -2.43
C VAL A 80 11.84 -7.67 -2.74
N LEU A 81 11.91 -6.82 -1.72
CA LEU A 81 11.98 -5.36 -1.91
C LEU A 81 13.21 -4.96 -2.70
N ALA A 82 14.36 -5.57 -2.45
CA ALA A 82 15.58 -5.32 -3.21
C ALA A 82 15.38 -5.65 -4.70
N ASP A 83 14.71 -6.75 -5.01
CA ASP A 83 14.37 -7.12 -6.40
C ASP A 83 13.49 -6.08 -7.08
N PHE A 84 12.64 -5.39 -6.32
CA PHE A 84 11.82 -4.29 -6.81
C PHE A 84 12.55 -2.93 -6.80
N GLY A 85 13.82 -2.90 -6.43
CA GLY A 85 14.61 -1.68 -6.39
C GLY A 85 14.41 -0.84 -5.12
N VAL A 86 13.84 -1.44 -4.07
CA VAL A 86 13.60 -0.76 -2.79
C VAL A 86 14.64 -1.19 -1.77
N GLU A 87 15.45 -0.24 -1.32
CA GLU A 87 16.41 -0.45 -0.23
C GLU A 87 15.99 0.41 0.96
N LEU A 88 15.90 -0.22 2.11
CA LEU A 88 15.50 0.42 3.35
C LEU A 88 16.63 0.35 4.37
N PRO A 89 16.71 1.30 5.32
CA PRO A 89 17.68 1.21 6.42
C PRO A 89 17.56 -0.13 7.15
N VAL A 90 18.68 -0.68 7.59
CA VAL A 90 18.69 -2.00 8.25
C VAL A 90 17.84 -2.05 9.52
N ASN A 91 17.65 -0.91 10.18
CA ASN A 91 16.85 -0.78 11.39
C ASN A 91 15.37 -0.52 11.11
N THR A 92 14.97 -0.39 9.83
CA THR A 92 13.55 -0.30 9.48
C THR A 92 12.94 -1.68 9.54
N GLU A 93 11.90 -1.85 10.35
CA GLU A 93 11.12 -3.08 10.40
C GLU A 93 10.34 -3.23 9.10
N ILE A 94 10.35 -4.44 8.52
CA ILE A 94 9.47 -4.77 7.41
C ILE A 94 8.39 -5.70 7.94
N ARG A 95 7.15 -5.26 7.85
CA ARG A 95 6.00 -6.04 8.31
C ARG A 95 5.18 -6.48 7.12
N VAL A 96 4.97 -7.79 7.03
CA VAL A 96 4.20 -8.40 5.94
C VAL A 96 2.79 -8.70 6.44
N TRP A 97 1.80 -8.29 5.64
CA TRP A 97 0.39 -8.48 5.94
C TRP A 97 -0.21 -9.42 4.93
N ASP A 98 -0.85 -10.46 5.42
CA ASP A 98 -1.43 -11.52 4.59
C ASP A 98 -2.92 -11.25 4.38
N SER A 99 -3.28 -10.79 3.20
CA SER A 99 -4.68 -10.55 2.86
C SER A 99 -5.45 -11.85 2.74
N THR A 100 -6.71 -11.82 3.13
CA THR A 100 -7.65 -12.94 3.03
C THR A 100 -8.88 -12.52 2.22
N ALA A 101 -9.78 -13.45 1.98
CA ALA A 101 -11.05 -13.12 1.31
C ALA A 101 -11.86 -12.08 2.11
N GLU A 102 -11.72 -12.09 3.44
CA GLU A 102 -12.49 -11.22 4.33
C GLU A 102 -11.78 -9.90 4.64
N THR A 103 -10.45 -9.91 4.69
CA THR A 103 -9.66 -8.73 5.06
C THR A 103 -8.59 -8.47 4.01
N ARG A 104 -8.62 -7.27 3.45
CA ARG A 104 -7.67 -6.84 2.42
C ARG A 104 -6.93 -5.61 2.91
N PHE A 105 -5.62 -5.60 2.72
CA PHE A 105 -4.75 -4.55 3.23
C PHE A 105 -4.33 -3.61 2.12
N LEU A 106 -4.22 -2.33 2.47
CA LEU A 106 -3.77 -1.26 1.60
C LEU A 106 -2.70 -0.47 2.35
N VAL A 107 -1.53 -0.31 1.73
CA VAL A 107 -0.44 0.46 2.33
C VAL A 107 -0.59 1.94 2.00
N LEU A 108 -0.47 2.78 3.03
CA LEU A 108 -0.33 4.22 2.86
C LEU A 108 1.16 4.54 2.87
N PRO A 109 1.74 4.89 1.70
CA PRO A 109 3.16 5.20 1.64
C PRO A 109 3.48 6.51 2.35
N MET A 110 4.73 6.64 2.82
CA MET A 110 5.17 7.89 3.41
C MET A 110 5.19 9.00 2.37
N ARG A 111 4.83 10.20 2.82
CA ARG A 111 4.94 11.39 2.00
C ARG A 111 6.42 11.74 1.79
N PRO A 112 6.88 11.87 0.54
CA PRO A 112 8.27 12.22 0.28
C PRO A 112 8.61 13.62 0.80
N ALA A 113 9.85 13.81 1.23
CA ALA A 113 10.38 15.11 1.60
C ALA A 113 10.36 16.05 0.37
N GLY A 114 10.24 17.35 0.62
CA GLY A 114 10.22 18.35 -0.45
C GLY A 114 8.88 18.54 -1.13
N THR A 115 7.82 18.01 -0.55
CA THR A 115 6.44 18.12 -1.09
C THR A 115 5.55 19.04 -0.26
N GLU A 116 6.12 19.80 0.64
CA GLU A 116 5.38 20.73 1.48
C GLU A 116 4.64 21.76 0.61
N GLY A 117 3.36 21.95 0.88
CA GLY A 117 2.54 22.89 0.12
C GLY A 117 2.06 22.39 -1.24
N TRP A 118 2.37 21.15 -1.63
CA TRP A 118 1.90 20.58 -2.90
C TRP A 118 0.38 20.36 -2.87
N SER A 119 -0.26 20.60 -4.02
CA SER A 119 -1.69 20.32 -4.20
C SER A 119 -1.96 18.81 -4.16
N GLU A 120 -3.23 18.43 -3.97
CA GLU A 120 -3.64 17.03 -3.98
C GLU A 120 -3.38 16.37 -5.34
N GLU A 121 -3.66 17.08 -6.44
CA GLU A 121 -3.42 16.57 -7.79
C GLU A 121 -1.95 16.29 -8.01
N ARG A 122 -1.09 17.16 -7.53
CA ARG A 122 0.35 16.98 -7.68
C ARG A 122 0.88 15.86 -6.79
N LEU A 123 0.39 15.74 -5.56
CA LEU A 123 0.75 14.64 -4.66
C LEU A 123 0.28 13.29 -5.21
N ALA A 124 -0.88 13.25 -5.84
CA ALA A 124 -1.40 12.01 -6.43
C ALA A 124 -0.46 11.42 -7.50
N GLN A 125 0.31 12.25 -8.18
CA GLN A 125 1.27 11.79 -9.18
C GLN A 125 2.46 11.03 -8.56
N LEU A 126 2.69 11.18 -7.27
CA LEU A 126 3.78 10.50 -6.56
C LEU A 126 3.39 9.08 -6.14
N VAL A 127 2.10 8.80 -6.02
CA VAL A 127 1.60 7.52 -5.52
C VAL A 127 1.47 6.53 -6.67
N THR A 128 2.02 5.34 -6.48
CA THR A 128 1.91 4.26 -7.47
C THR A 128 1.16 3.08 -6.85
N ARG A 129 0.64 2.19 -7.71
CA ARG A 129 0.05 0.94 -7.26
C ARG A 129 1.02 0.15 -6.39
N ASP A 130 2.27 0.03 -6.82
CA ASP A 130 3.27 -0.74 -6.08
C ASP A 130 3.57 -0.12 -4.71
N ALA A 131 3.55 1.20 -4.59
CA ALA A 131 3.68 1.87 -3.30
C ALA A 131 2.53 1.50 -2.35
N MET A 132 1.33 1.29 -2.88
CA MET A 132 0.15 0.91 -2.08
C MET A 132 0.07 -0.60 -1.81
N ILE A 133 0.87 -1.41 -2.48
CA ILE A 133 1.10 -2.83 -2.14
C ILE A 133 2.26 -2.95 -1.13
N GLY A 134 3.15 -1.97 -1.13
CA GLY A 134 4.34 -1.95 -0.29
C GLY A 134 5.60 -2.46 -0.99
N THR A 135 5.52 -2.84 -2.26
CA THR A 135 6.67 -3.28 -3.06
C THR A 135 7.39 -2.12 -3.75
N GLY A 136 6.93 -0.90 -3.53
CA GLY A 136 7.55 0.32 -4.02
C GLY A 136 7.45 1.42 -2.99
N LEU A 137 8.13 2.53 -3.27
CA LEU A 137 7.99 3.76 -2.51
C LEU A 137 7.26 4.79 -3.37
N ALA A 138 6.68 5.81 -2.74
CA ALA A 138 6.18 6.95 -3.48
C ALA A 138 7.32 7.57 -4.31
N LYS A 139 7.01 8.06 -5.49
CA LYS A 139 7.99 8.73 -6.35
C LYS A 139 8.57 9.95 -5.64
N ARG A 140 9.81 10.27 -5.94
CA ARG A 140 10.42 11.50 -5.43
C ARG A 140 9.91 12.70 -6.22
N PRO A 141 9.90 13.90 -5.60
CA PRO A 141 9.40 15.11 -6.28
C PRO A 141 10.02 15.36 -7.65
N GLU A 142 11.31 15.07 -7.82
CA GLU A 142 12.04 15.27 -9.07
C GLU A 142 11.62 14.29 -10.19
N GLU A 143 10.93 13.21 -9.85
CA GLU A 143 10.48 12.23 -10.82
C GLU A 143 9.14 12.60 -11.48
N VAL A 144 8.49 13.64 -11.00
CA VAL A 144 7.18 14.11 -11.50
C VAL A 144 7.20 15.61 -11.82
N ALA A 145 8.31 16.11 -12.21
CA ALA A 145 8.51 17.54 -12.51
C ALA A 145 7.58 18.06 -13.61
#